data_e61c39dd93ba7840fd670afa81e9e4e4
#
_entry.id   e61c39dd93ba7840fd670afa81e9e4e4
#
_cell.length_a   1.000
_cell.length_b   1.000
_cell.length_c   1.000
_cell.angle_alpha   90.00
_cell.angle_beta   90.00
_cell.angle_gamma   90.00
#
_symmetry.space_group_name_H-M   'P 1'
#
loop_
_entity.id
_entity.type
_entity.pdbx_description
1 polymer ?
#
loop_
_entity_poly.entity_id
_entity_poly.type
_entity_poly.pdbx_seq_one_letter_code
_entity_poly.pdbx_strand_id
1 'polypeptide(L)' 'MANVLPRLPFERILKKVGAKRVSQEALEEFAIVMEEKLMSVAKEAVALAKHAGRKTLISEDIRLSRNK' A
#
# COMPACT_ATOMS: atom_id res chain seq x y z
N MET A 1 -4.10 7.39 -13.70
CA MET A 1 -3.09 6.84 -13.85
C MET A 1 -2.86 5.66 -13.31
N ALA A 2 -2.92 4.91 -13.84
CA ALA A 2 -2.97 3.88 -13.31
C ALA A 2 -1.98 3.35 -12.83
N ASN A 3 -1.80 2.58 -12.50
CA ASN A 3 -1.11 1.81 -11.90
C ASN A 3 0.23 1.79 -12.19
N VAL A 4 0.94 2.43 -11.39
CA VAL A 4 2.35 2.40 -11.41
C VAL A 4 2.91 1.37 -10.49
N LEU A 5 2.10 0.58 -9.85
CA LEU A 5 2.60 -0.46 -8.95
C LEU A 5 2.97 -1.71 -9.75
N PRO A 6 4.10 -2.33 -9.45
CA PRO A 6 4.50 -3.54 -10.16
C PRO A 6 3.57 -4.70 -9.83
N ARG A 7 3.32 -5.53 -10.82
CA ARG A 7 2.38 -6.63 -10.63
C ARG A 7 3.02 -7.89 -10.10
N LEU A 8 4.26 -8.09 -10.41
CA LEU A 8 4.93 -9.32 -10.02
C LEU A 8 4.96 -9.56 -8.50
N PRO A 9 5.26 -8.55 -7.69
CA PRO A 9 5.21 -8.77 -6.24
C PRO A 9 3.82 -9.14 -5.75
N PHE A 10 2.78 -8.59 -6.38
CA PHE A 10 1.42 -8.91 -5.98
C PHE A 10 1.08 -10.35 -6.32
N GLU A 11 1.54 -10.81 -7.47
CA GLU A 11 1.31 -12.19 -7.85
C GLU A 11 1.99 -13.14 -6.87
N ARG A 12 3.20 -12.81 -6.46
CA ARG A 12 3.92 -13.63 -5.49
C ARG A 12 3.18 -13.73 -4.17
N ILE A 13 2.66 -12.59 -3.71
CA ILE A 13 1.94 -12.57 -2.45
C ILE A 13 0.69 -13.42 -2.52
N LEU A 14 -0.06 -13.28 -3.61
CA LEU A 14 -1.29 -14.03 -3.76
C LEU A 14 -1.03 -15.53 -3.82
N LYS A 15 0.03 -15.94 -4.51
CA LYS A 15 0.38 -17.34 -4.57
C LYS A 15 0.86 -17.86 -3.23
N LYS A 16 1.55 -17.03 -2.49
CA LYS A 16 2.05 -17.41 -1.19
C LYS A 16 0.93 -17.71 -0.22
N VAL A 17 -0.20 -17.01 -0.34
CA VAL A 17 -1.32 -17.26 0.55
C VAL A 17 -2.32 -18.26 -0.01
N GLY A 18 -1.97 -18.91 -1.11
CA GLY A 18 -2.77 -20.03 -1.58
C GLY A 18 -3.40 -19.97 -2.95
N ALA A 19 -3.30 -18.85 -3.63
CA ALA A 19 -3.87 -18.77 -4.97
C ALA A 19 -3.03 -19.57 -5.94
N LYS A 20 -3.65 -20.49 -6.66
CA LYS A 20 -2.90 -21.29 -7.61
C LYS A 20 -2.70 -20.57 -8.91
N ARG A 21 -3.67 -19.78 -9.32
CA ARG A 21 -3.59 -19.02 -10.54
C ARG A 21 -4.14 -17.66 -10.28
N VAL A 22 -3.61 -16.65 -10.94
CA VAL A 22 -4.03 -15.29 -10.76
C VAL A 22 -4.22 -14.66 -12.13
N SER A 23 -5.42 -14.23 -12.43
CA SER A 23 -5.69 -13.62 -13.72
C SER A 23 -5.11 -12.22 -13.79
N GLN A 24 -4.97 -11.73 -15.01
CA GLN A 24 -4.47 -10.39 -15.22
C GLN A 24 -5.39 -9.37 -14.58
N GLU A 25 -6.69 -9.56 -14.76
CA GLU A 25 -7.68 -8.65 -14.17
C GLU A 25 -7.62 -8.64 -12.65
N ALA A 26 -7.37 -9.81 -12.06
CA ALA A 26 -7.25 -9.88 -10.61
C ALA A 26 -6.05 -9.08 -10.12
N LEU A 27 -4.95 -9.15 -10.85
CA LEU A 27 -3.76 -8.37 -10.49
C LEU A 27 -4.03 -6.89 -10.60
N GLU A 28 -4.76 -6.48 -11.63
CA GLU A 28 -5.09 -5.07 -11.78
C GLU A 28 -5.98 -4.57 -10.66
N GLU A 29 -6.98 -5.37 -10.30
CA GLU A 29 -7.87 -5.00 -9.22
C GLU A 29 -7.12 -4.95 -7.90
N PHE A 30 -6.24 -5.90 -7.68
CA PHE A 30 -5.46 -5.93 -6.46
C PHE A 30 -4.55 -4.71 -6.36
N ALA A 31 -3.96 -4.31 -7.49
CA ALA A 31 -3.12 -3.11 -7.51
C ALA A 31 -3.91 -1.86 -7.14
N ILE A 32 -5.15 -1.77 -7.61
CA ILE A 32 -6.00 -0.63 -7.29
C ILE A 32 -6.30 -0.61 -5.78
N VAL A 33 -6.65 -1.77 -5.23
CA VAL A 33 -6.93 -1.87 -3.81
C VAL A 33 -5.70 -1.48 -2.98
N MET A 34 -4.53 -1.95 -3.41
CA MET A 34 -3.31 -1.64 -2.68
C MET A 34 -2.97 -0.17 -2.78
N GLU A 35 -3.20 0.43 -3.93
CA GLU A 35 -2.93 1.85 -4.07
C GLU A 35 -3.83 2.68 -3.16
N GLU A 36 -5.10 2.32 -3.07
CA GLU A 36 -6.04 2.99 -2.17
C GLU A 36 -5.59 2.85 -0.73
N LYS A 37 -5.15 1.66 -0.37
CA LYS A 37 -4.67 1.41 0.98
C LYS A 37 -3.42 2.23 1.27
N LEU A 38 -2.50 2.28 0.32
CA LEU A 38 -1.28 3.06 0.47
C LEU A 38 -1.60 4.54 0.64
N MET A 39 -2.55 5.05 -0.13
CA MET A 39 -2.94 6.45 -0.02
C MET A 39 -3.53 6.74 1.36
N SER A 40 -4.33 5.84 1.86
CA SER A 40 -4.93 6.01 3.17
C SER A 40 -3.87 6.08 4.26
N VAL A 41 -2.93 5.13 4.23
CA VAL A 41 -1.85 5.11 5.21
C VAL A 41 -0.95 6.34 5.05
N ALA A 42 -0.68 6.72 3.80
CA ALA A 42 0.18 7.86 3.55
C ALA A 42 -0.42 9.16 4.08
N LYS A 43 -1.71 9.36 3.91
CA LYS A 43 -2.37 10.55 4.42
C LYS A 43 -2.26 10.63 5.94
N GLU A 44 -2.49 9.50 6.60
CA GLU A 44 -2.37 9.46 8.05
C GLU A 44 -0.94 9.73 8.50
N ALA A 45 0.01 9.12 7.82
CA ALA A 45 1.41 9.27 8.19
C ALA A 45 1.88 10.71 8.02
N VAL A 46 1.46 11.35 6.93
CA VAL A 46 1.81 12.74 6.68
C VAL A 46 1.19 13.63 7.75
N ALA A 47 -0.05 13.34 8.13
CA ALA A 47 -0.71 14.12 9.16
C ALA A 47 0.03 14.00 10.49
N LEU A 48 0.49 12.81 10.82
CA LEU A 48 1.24 12.61 12.05
C LEU A 48 2.56 13.39 12.04
N ALA A 49 3.26 13.36 10.91
CA ALA A 49 4.51 14.08 10.79
C ALA A 49 4.29 15.58 10.95
N LYS A 50 3.26 16.09 10.29
CA LYS A 50 2.95 17.52 10.38
C LYS A 50 2.57 17.91 11.80
N HIS A 51 1.78 17.07 12.46
CA HIS A 51 1.36 17.34 13.80
C HIS A 51 2.55 17.43 14.75
N ALA A 52 3.59 16.66 14.46
CA ALA A 52 4.81 16.68 15.25
C ALA A 52 5.78 17.77 14.80
N GLY A 53 5.39 18.59 13.83
CA GLY A 53 6.21 19.69 13.37
C GLY A 53 7.36 19.26 12.47
N ARG A 54 7.29 18.06 11.90
CA ARG A 54 8.37 17.58 11.06
C ARG A 54 8.01 17.68 9.58
N LYS A 55 9.03 17.89 8.76
CA LYS A 55 8.86 17.85 7.33
C LYS A 55 9.24 16.50 6.75
N THR A 56 9.86 15.67 7.56
CA THR A 56 10.32 14.35 7.12
C THR A 56 9.42 13.27 7.68
N LEU A 57 9.04 12.34 6.81
CA LEU A 57 8.25 11.22 7.23
C LEU A 57 9.21 10.18 7.77
N ILE A 58 8.97 9.66 8.92
CA ILE A 58 9.83 8.65 9.50
C ILE A 58 9.06 7.35 9.66
N SER A 59 9.80 6.28 9.95
CA SER A 59 9.19 4.95 10.00
C SER A 59 8.11 4.83 11.05
N GLU A 60 8.23 5.57 12.14
CA GLU A 60 7.23 5.51 13.20
C GLU A 60 5.89 6.03 12.70
N ASP A 61 5.90 7.06 11.85
CA ASP A 61 4.67 7.61 11.29
C ASP A 61 3.93 6.54 10.50
N ILE A 62 4.66 5.77 9.72
CA ILE A 62 4.08 4.70 8.93
C ILE A 62 3.56 3.59 9.83
N ARG A 63 4.34 3.24 10.83
CA ARG A 63 3.97 2.15 11.72
C ARG A 63 2.69 2.45 12.48
N LEU A 64 2.55 3.69 12.97
CA LEU A 64 1.35 4.08 13.69
C LEU A 64 0.14 4.16 12.77
N SER A 65 0.36 4.61 11.54
CA SER A 65 -0.73 4.75 10.59
C SER A 65 -1.33 3.42 10.18
N ARG A 66 -0.51 2.41 10.03
CA ARG A 66 -1.02 1.13 9.54
C ARG A 66 -1.84 0.39 10.57
N ASN A 67 -1.77 0.81 11.83
CA ASN A 67 -2.53 0.15 12.87
C ASN A 67 -3.93 0.72 13.05
N LYS A 68 -4.34 1.60 12.18
CA LYS A 68 -5.67 2.19 12.29
C LYS A 68 -6.74 1.46 11.52
#